data_3a9b941627a930fbcb44384f32586392
#
_entry.id   3a9b941627a930fbcb44384f32586392
#
_cell.length_a   1.000
_cell.length_b   1.000
_cell.length_c   1.000
_cell.angle_alpha   90.00
_cell.angle_beta   90.00
_cell.angle_gamma   90.00
#
_symmetry.space_group_name_H-M   'P 1'
#
loop_
_entity.id
_entity.type
_entity.pdbx_description
1 polymer ?
#
loop_
_entity_poly.entity_id
_entity_poly.type
_entity_poly.pdbx_seq_one_letter_code
_entity_poly.pdbx_strand_id
1 'polypeptide(L)'
;KAVVEEESVLDKTQCNLLGQFLGPIQSITLSDWQMLYVQQFDFSSSTNLYLFDHVYGDSRERGQAMVDLTEMYNKAGFMPCSDELPDYLPLFLEYLSLLQNEEESLKLLKEVSHILENMHKALQKKETPYSYLLELLCSLCNEDKYDIKQKKGIEV
;
A
#
# COMPACT_ATOMS: atom_id res chain seq x y z
N LYS A 1 13.07 -10.22 3.43
CA LYS A 1 12.87 -11.32 2.47
C LYS A 1 12.75 -12.66 3.16
N ALA A 2 13.72 -13.06 4.00
CA ALA A 2 13.72 -14.34 4.72
C ALA A 2 12.47 -14.55 5.59
N VAL A 3 12.05 -13.54 6.38
CA VAL A 3 10.84 -13.60 7.24
C VAL A 3 9.57 -13.86 6.44
N VAL A 4 9.42 -13.19 5.30
CA VAL A 4 8.24 -13.33 4.41
C VAL A 4 8.18 -14.74 3.79
N GLU A 5 9.34 -15.31 3.46
CA GLU A 5 9.42 -16.67 2.93
C GLU A 5 9.14 -17.75 4.01
N GLU A 6 9.54 -17.48 5.27
CA GLU A 6 9.34 -18.39 6.40
C GLU A 6 7.88 -18.45 6.87
N GLU A 7 7.20 -17.32 6.90
CA GLU A 7 5.80 -17.23 7.35
C GLU A 7 4.77 -17.58 6.27
N SER A 8 5.19 -17.77 5.03
CA SER A 8 4.30 -18.08 3.88
C SER A 8 3.13 -17.09 3.70
N VAL A 9 3.33 -15.84 4.11
CA VAL A 9 2.31 -14.77 4.07
C VAL A 9 2.01 -14.35 2.63
N LEU A 10 3.04 -14.32 1.77
CA LEU A 10 2.92 -13.97 0.35
C LEU A 10 3.01 -15.22 -0.52
N ASP A 11 2.26 -15.24 -1.60
CA ASP A 11 2.40 -16.28 -2.61
C ASP A 11 3.71 -16.12 -3.42
N LYS A 12 4.01 -17.10 -4.27
CA LYS A 12 5.26 -17.12 -5.04
C LYS A 12 5.39 -15.93 -6.01
N THR A 13 4.28 -15.47 -6.57
CA THR A 13 4.25 -14.31 -7.49
C THR A 13 4.53 -13.02 -6.72
N GLN A 14 3.90 -12.86 -5.57
CA GLN A 14 4.08 -11.73 -4.67
C GLN A 14 5.52 -11.65 -4.11
N CYS A 15 6.09 -12.79 -3.74
CA CYS A 15 7.51 -12.88 -3.35
C CYS A 15 8.45 -12.46 -4.49
N ASN A 16 8.12 -12.80 -5.74
CA ASN A 16 8.89 -12.39 -6.91
C ASN A 16 8.82 -10.87 -7.13
N LEU A 17 7.63 -10.26 -7.04
CA LEU A 17 7.45 -8.81 -7.12
C LEU A 17 8.28 -8.08 -6.07
N LEU A 18 8.24 -8.54 -4.82
CA LEU A 18 9.08 -7.99 -3.75
C LEU A 18 10.57 -8.12 -4.07
N GLY A 19 10.99 -9.24 -4.66
CA GLY A 19 12.37 -9.46 -5.12
C GLY A 19 12.79 -8.49 -6.22
N GLN A 20 11.90 -8.21 -7.18
CA GLN A 20 12.14 -7.26 -8.27
C GLN A 20 12.24 -5.81 -7.76
N PHE A 21 11.51 -5.45 -6.70
CA PHE A 21 11.67 -4.17 -6.03
C PHE A 21 13.01 -4.08 -5.30
N LEU A 22 13.35 -5.08 -4.49
CA LEU A 22 14.53 -5.04 -3.62
C LEU A 22 15.86 -5.17 -4.38
N GLY A 23 15.87 -5.91 -5.49
CA GLY A 23 17.10 -6.18 -6.25
C GLY A 23 17.85 -4.92 -6.68
N PRO A 24 17.22 -4.00 -7.44
CA PRO A 24 17.86 -2.75 -7.86
C PRO A 24 18.29 -1.86 -6.68
N ILE A 25 17.47 -1.81 -5.63
CA ILE A 25 17.71 -0.94 -4.46
C ILE A 25 18.97 -1.37 -3.69
N GLN A 26 19.26 -2.67 -3.62
CA GLN A 26 20.46 -3.18 -2.94
C GLN A 26 21.78 -2.74 -3.60
N SER A 27 21.75 -2.32 -4.85
CA SER A 27 22.91 -1.93 -5.64
C SER A 27 23.14 -0.43 -5.75
N ILE A 28 22.28 0.40 -5.19
CA ILE A 28 22.40 1.85 -5.18
C ILE A 28 22.72 2.40 -3.78
N THR A 29 23.25 3.62 -3.71
CA THR A 29 23.51 4.29 -2.43
C THR A 29 22.20 4.73 -1.77
N LEU A 30 22.23 4.93 -0.45
CA LEU A 30 21.08 5.49 0.27
C LEU A 30 20.64 6.85 -0.30
N SER A 31 21.60 7.71 -0.67
CA SER A 31 21.34 9.02 -1.26
C SER A 31 20.62 8.90 -2.61
N ASP A 32 21.06 7.97 -3.46
CA ASP A 32 20.40 7.72 -4.75
C ASP A 32 18.99 7.15 -4.56
N TRP A 33 18.79 6.28 -3.57
CA TRP A 33 17.48 5.76 -3.25
C TRP A 33 16.52 6.84 -2.73
N GLN A 34 16.99 7.71 -1.84
CA GLN A 34 16.24 8.88 -1.37
C GLN A 34 15.85 9.81 -2.51
N MET A 35 16.79 10.08 -3.43
CA MET A 35 16.53 10.89 -4.63
C MET A 35 15.49 10.22 -5.54
N LEU A 36 15.59 8.91 -5.75
CA LEU A 36 14.62 8.15 -6.52
C LEU A 36 13.22 8.26 -5.90
N TYR A 37 13.09 8.13 -4.57
CA TYR A 37 11.83 8.29 -3.85
C TYR A 37 11.21 9.68 -4.10
N VAL A 38 11.97 10.74 -3.86
CA VAL A 38 11.53 12.13 -4.06
C VAL A 38 11.06 12.37 -5.49
N GLN A 39 11.82 11.90 -6.48
CA GLN A 39 11.45 12.04 -7.89
C GLN A 39 10.16 11.29 -8.27
N GLN A 40 9.89 10.15 -7.64
CA GLN A 40 8.71 9.37 -7.95
C GLN A 40 7.44 9.89 -7.27
N PHE A 41 7.54 10.36 -6.03
CA PHE A 41 6.38 10.61 -5.19
C PHE A 41 6.14 12.09 -4.86
N ASP A 42 7.20 12.90 -4.69
CA ASP A 42 7.03 14.27 -4.23
C ASP A 42 6.76 15.27 -5.37
N PHE A 43 7.21 14.98 -6.58
CA PHE A 43 7.09 15.88 -7.73
C PHE A 43 6.05 15.44 -8.78
N SER A 44 5.17 14.51 -8.45
CA SER A 44 4.23 13.97 -9.41
C SER A 44 2.83 13.82 -8.81
N SER A 45 1.87 14.55 -9.34
CA SER A 45 0.47 14.43 -8.92
C SER A 45 -0.15 13.05 -9.20
N SER A 46 0.36 12.34 -10.19
CA SER A 46 -0.16 11.00 -10.56
C SER A 46 0.39 9.88 -9.69
N THR A 47 1.43 10.14 -8.91
CA THR A 47 2.12 9.14 -8.07
C THR A 47 2.37 9.62 -6.65
N ASN A 48 1.86 10.80 -6.24
CA ASN A 48 1.97 11.22 -4.84
C ASN A 48 1.29 10.20 -3.92
N LEU A 49 1.76 10.12 -2.68
CA LEU A 49 1.31 9.10 -1.72
C LEU A 49 0.11 9.53 -0.87
N TYR A 50 -0.55 10.66 -1.20
CA TYR A 50 -1.74 11.11 -0.50
C TYR A 50 -3.00 10.64 -1.24
N LEU A 51 -3.71 9.68 -0.67
CA LEU A 51 -4.83 8.99 -1.30
C LEU A 51 -5.97 9.94 -1.71
N PHE A 52 -6.25 10.94 -0.88
CA PHE A 52 -7.36 11.84 -1.14
C PHE A 52 -7.06 12.90 -2.19
N ASP A 53 -5.79 13.16 -2.51
CA ASP A 53 -5.41 13.97 -3.67
C ASP A 53 -5.93 13.35 -4.96
N HIS A 54 -5.86 12.02 -5.07
CA HIS A 54 -6.30 11.29 -6.26
C HIS A 54 -7.83 11.27 -6.44
N VAL A 55 -8.59 11.46 -5.34
CA VAL A 55 -10.05 11.38 -5.35
C VAL A 55 -10.69 12.77 -5.37
N TYR A 56 -10.23 13.65 -4.51
CA TYR A 56 -10.88 14.92 -4.23
C TYR A 56 -10.15 16.13 -4.80
N GLY A 57 -8.83 16.00 -5.10
CA GLY A 57 -8.01 17.16 -5.44
C GLY A 57 -8.14 18.28 -4.41
N ASP A 58 -8.46 19.50 -4.85
CA ASP A 58 -8.61 20.68 -4.00
C ASP A 58 -10.06 20.89 -3.50
N SER A 59 -10.92 19.88 -3.58
CA SER A 59 -12.32 20.03 -3.20
C SER A 59 -12.53 20.11 -1.68
N ARG A 60 -13.66 20.67 -1.25
CA ARG A 60 -14.02 20.79 0.18
C ARG A 60 -14.24 19.44 0.86
N GLU A 61 -14.69 18.46 0.09
CA GLU A 61 -14.95 17.09 0.55
C GLU A 61 -13.69 16.42 1.09
N ARG A 62 -12.52 16.81 0.58
CA ARG A 62 -11.22 16.32 1.09
C ARG A 62 -11.07 16.59 2.59
N GLY A 63 -11.43 17.81 3.05
CA GLY A 63 -11.33 18.15 4.48
C GLY A 63 -12.18 17.24 5.36
N GLN A 64 -13.43 16.96 4.95
CA GLN A 64 -14.30 16.03 5.69
C GLN A 64 -13.75 14.60 5.67
N ALA A 65 -13.28 14.12 4.53
CA ALA A 65 -12.68 12.78 4.43
C ALA A 65 -11.45 12.62 5.33
N MET A 66 -10.63 13.67 5.48
CA MET A 66 -9.51 13.68 6.44
C MET A 66 -9.98 13.55 7.88
N VAL A 67 -11.04 14.25 8.27
CA VAL A 67 -11.63 14.15 9.61
C VAL A 67 -12.15 12.75 9.86
N ASP A 68 -12.90 12.19 8.91
CA ASP A 68 -13.49 10.87 9.03
C ASP A 68 -12.40 9.76 9.16
N LEU A 69 -11.31 9.87 8.39
CA LEU A 69 -10.18 8.95 8.48
C LEU A 69 -9.44 9.08 9.82
N THR A 70 -9.26 10.30 10.31
CA THR A 70 -8.65 10.55 11.63
C THR A 70 -9.50 9.96 12.75
N GLU A 71 -10.84 10.10 12.67
CA GLU A 71 -11.74 9.47 13.63
C GLU A 71 -11.68 7.94 13.59
N MET A 72 -11.54 7.35 12.41
CA MET A 72 -11.38 5.91 12.23
C MET A 72 -10.10 5.41 12.93
N TYR A 73 -8.98 6.12 12.74
CA TYR A 73 -7.72 5.83 13.45
C TYR A 73 -7.87 5.90 14.96
N ASN A 74 -8.48 6.99 15.46
CA ASN A 74 -8.69 7.20 16.89
C ASN A 74 -9.57 6.11 17.52
N LYS A 75 -10.64 5.69 16.86
CA LYS A 75 -11.53 4.61 17.31
C LYS A 75 -10.81 3.26 17.43
N ALA A 76 -9.84 3.02 16.57
CA ALA A 76 -8.99 1.83 16.62
C ALA A 76 -7.81 1.96 17.61
N GLY A 77 -7.65 3.12 18.28
CA GLY A 77 -6.51 3.38 19.16
C GLY A 77 -5.19 3.64 18.41
N PHE A 78 -5.26 3.87 17.09
CA PHE A 78 -4.09 4.21 16.30
C PHE A 78 -3.84 5.72 16.34
N MET A 79 -2.71 6.10 16.91
CA MET A 79 -2.26 7.49 16.98
C MET A 79 -0.93 7.64 16.24
N PRO A 80 -0.94 8.14 14.99
CA PRO A 80 0.28 8.35 14.22
C PRO A 80 1.26 9.29 14.94
N CYS A 81 2.53 8.91 14.99
CA CYS A 81 3.62 9.73 15.52
C CYS A 81 4.35 10.49 14.41
N SER A 82 3.66 10.88 13.34
CA SER A 82 4.23 11.60 12.20
C SER A 82 3.48 12.90 11.94
N ASP A 83 4.15 13.86 11.31
CA ASP A 83 3.54 15.11 10.83
C ASP A 83 2.82 14.95 9.49
N GLU A 84 2.72 13.71 8.98
CA GLU A 84 2.05 13.39 7.73
C GLU A 84 0.52 13.49 7.85
N LEU A 85 -0.14 13.77 6.72
CA LEU A 85 -1.59 13.78 6.66
C LEU A 85 -2.16 12.36 6.84
N PRO A 86 -3.39 12.22 7.38
CA PRO A 86 -4.00 10.92 7.63
C PRO A 86 -4.09 10.00 6.41
N ASP A 87 -4.25 10.57 5.22
CA ASP A 87 -4.38 9.87 3.94
C ASP A 87 -3.04 9.51 3.27
N TYR A 88 -1.91 9.71 3.97
CA TYR A 88 -0.60 9.25 3.50
C TYR A 88 -0.58 7.73 3.42
N LEU A 89 -0.35 7.18 2.22
CA LEU A 89 -0.48 5.74 1.95
C LEU A 89 0.33 4.86 2.90
N PRO A 90 1.61 5.13 3.20
CA PRO A 90 2.35 4.30 4.16
C PRO A 90 1.71 4.30 5.56
N LEU A 91 1.17 5.42 6.01
CA LEU A 91 0.47 5.54 7.29
C LEU A 91 -0.84 4.74 7.30
N PHE A 92 -1.59 4.82 6.21
CA PHE A 92 -2.81 4.03 6.03
C PHE A 92 -2.52 2.52 6.04
N LEU A 93 -1.43 2.08 5.37
CA LEU A 93 -1.01 0.68 5.38
C LEU A 93 -0.55 0.22 6.78
N GLU A 94 0.13 1.08 7.53
CA GLU A 94 0.50 0.82 8.93
C GLU A 94 -0.77 0.60 9.78
N TYR A 95 -1.76 1.49 9.66
CA TYR A 95 -3.04 1.31 10.32
C TYR A 95 -3.70 -0.02 9.97
N LEU A 96 -3.77 -0.38 8.70
CA LEU A 96 -4.35 -1.66 8.26
C LEU A 96 -3.62 -2.86 8.88
N SER A 97 -2.30 -2.77 9.03
CA SER A 97 -1.48 -3.85 9.60
C SER A 97 -1.74 -4.09 11.09
N LEU A 98 -2.27 -3.08 11.79
CA LEU A 98 -2.57 -3.14 13.22
C LEU A 98 -4.00 -3.62 13.52
N LEU A 99 -4.87 -3.66 12.52
CA LEU A 99 -6.21 -4.20 12.67
C LEU A 99 -6.15 -5.71 12.94
N GLN A 100 -6.89 -6.16 13.96
CA GLN A 100 -6.93 -7.58 14.34
C GLN A 100 -7.77 -8.42 13.37
N ASN A 101 -8.63 -7.77 12.61
CA ASN A 101 -9.49 -8.41 11.61
C ASN A 101 -8.90 -8.22 10.21
N GLU A 102 -8.30 -9.27 9.68
CA GLU A 102 -7.67 -9.29 8.36
C GLU A 102 -8.68 -9.02 7.23
N GLU A 103 -9.91 -9.51 7.35
CA GLU A 103 -10.99 -9.27 6.38
C GLU A 103 -11.35 -7.78 6.32
N GLU A 104 -11.39 -7.10 7.46
CA GLU A 104 -11.61 -5.66 7.54
C GLU A 104 -10.46 -4.88 6.89
N SER A 105 -9.21 -5.27 7.16
CA SER A 105 -8.02 -4.68 6.55
C SER A 105 -8.04 -4.79 5.03
N LEU A 106 -8.34 -5.97 4.51
CA LEU A 106 -8.45 -6.21 3.06
C LEU A 106 -9.62 -5.44 2.44
N LYS A 107 -10.75 -5.35 3.12
CA LYS A 107 -11.90 -4.55 2.65
C LYS A 107 -11.52 -3.08 2.50
N LEU A 108 -10.87 -2.48 3.50
CA LEU A 108 -10.42 -1.10 3.45
C LEU A 108 -9.36 -0.89 2.36
N LEU A 109 -8.44 -1.83 2.18
CA LEU A 109 -7.46 -1.78 1.10
C LEU A 109 -8.14 -1.84 -0.28
N LYS A 110 -9.18 -2.65 -0.45
CA LYS A 110 -9.97 -2.72 -1.69
C LYS A 110 -10.68 -1.41 -2.03
N GLU A 111 -11.09 -0.62 -1.06
CA GLU A 111 -11.73 0.70 -1.28
C GLU A 111 -10.80 1.68 -2.01
N VAL A 112 -9.49 1.57 -1.80
CA VAL A 112 -8.48 2.40 -2.46
C VAL A 112 -7.82 1.74 -3.67
N SER A 113 -8.27 0.56 -4.08
CA SER A 113 -7.63 -0.25 -5.15
C SER A 113 -7.49 0.51 -6.46
N HIS A 114 -8.50 1.27 -6.86
CA HIS A 114 -8.49 2.08 -8.09
C HIS A 114 -7.39 3.15 -8.09
N ILE A 115 -7.07 3.71 -6.92
CA ILE A 115 -5.96 4.67 -6.76
C ILE A 115 -4.64 3.92 -6.94
N LEU A 116 -4.46 2.79 -6.25
CA LEU A 116 -3.25 1.97 -6.33
C LEU A 116 -2.98 1.50 -7.76
N GLU A 117 -4.02 1.08 -8.51
CA GLU A 117 -3.90 0.69 -9.91
C GLU A 117 -3.45 1.84 -10.81
N ASN A 118 -3.98 3.05 -10.61
CA ASN A 118 -3.59 4.23 -11.37
C ASN A 118 -2.14 4.63 -11.06
N MET A 119 -1.74 4.61 -9.80
CA MET A 119 -0.36 4.84 -9.38
C MET A 119 0.59 3.80 -9.95
N HIS A 120 0.20 2.51 -9.90
CA HIS A 120 0.98 1.42 -10.50
C HIS A 120 1.23 1.67 -11.99
N LYS A 121 0.19 1.96 -12.78
CA LYS A 121 0.31 2.27 -14.21
C LYS A 121 1.22 3.47 -14.48
N ALA A 122 1.15 4.50 -13.63
CA ALA A 122 2.00 5.69 -13.76
C ALA A 122 3.47 5.37 -13.45
N LEU A 123 3.75 4.59 -12.40
CA LEU A 123 5.11 4.16 -12.04
C LEU A 123 5.69 3.15 -13.04
N GLN A 124 4.84 2.28 -13.61
CA GLN A 124 5.27 1.34 -14.65
C GLN A 124 5.78 2.06 -15.90
N LYS A 125 5.09 3.16 -16.33
CA LYS A 125 5.55 4.00 -17.44
C LYS A 125 6.89 4.69 -17.17
N LYS A 126 7.23 4.91 -15.91
CA LYS A 126 8.52 5.49 -15.48
C LYS A 126 9.62 4.44 -15.32
N GLU A 127 9.30 3.16 -15.52
CA GLU A 127 10.22 2.02 -15.36
C GLU A 127 10.94 1.99 -14.00
N THR A 128 10.25 2.42 -12.94
CA THR A 128 10.80 2.49 -11.58
C THR A 128 10.54 1.20 -10.81
N PRO A 129 11.47 0.76 -9.93
CA PRO A 129 11.27 -0.41 -9.07
C PRO A 129 10.03 -0.32 -8.18
N TYR A 130 9.60 0.89 -7.82
CA TYR A 130 8.38 1.11 -7.03
C TYR A 130 7.10 0.59 -7.70
N SER A 131 7.09 0.43 -9.03
CA SER A 131 5.96 -0.17 -9.75
C SER A 131 5.64 -1.57 -9.24
N TYR A 132 6.65 -2.36 -8.88
CA TYR A 132 6.48 -3.72 -8.34
C TYR A 132 5.86 -3.74 -6.94
N LEU A 133 6.13 -2.72 -6.10
CA LEU A 133 5.45 -2.58 -4.81
C LEU A 133 3.96 -2.27 -4.99
N LEU A 134 3.62 -1.37 -5.91
CA LEU A 134 2.22 -1.04 -6.19
C LEU A 134 1.49 -2.24 -6.83
N GLU A 135 2.16 -3.00 -7.70
CA GLU A 135 1.61 -4.24 -8.26
C GLU A 135 1.33 -5.28 -7.17
N LEU A 136 2.25 -5.41 -6.20
CA LEU A 136 2.05 -6.27 -5.03
C LEU A 136 0.81 -5.86 -4.24
N LEU A 137 0.65 -4.56 -3.92
CA LEU A 137 -0.54 -4.05 -3.22
C LEU A 137 -1.83 -4.31 -4.03
N CYS A 138 -1.81 -4.08 -5.35
CA CYS A 138 -2.94 -4.38 -6.22
C CYS A 138 -3.29 -5.88 -6.21
N SER A 139 -2.29 -6.76 -6.14
CA SER A 139 -2.52 -8.21 -6.07
C SER A 139 -3.24 -8.63 -4.78
N LEU A 140 -2.94 -7.97 -3.66
CA LEU A 140 -3.63 -8.19 -2.39
C LEU A 140 -5.10 -7.73 -2.45
N CYS A 141 -5.40 -6.66 -3.20
CA CYS A 141 -6.79 -6.21 -3.40
C CYS A 141 -7.64 -7.22 -4.19
N ASN A 142 -7.03 -7.98 -5.10
CA ASN A 142 -7.71 -8.89 -6.02
C ASN A 142 -7.82 -10.33 -5.49
N GLU A 143 -7.34 -10.61 -4.29
CA GLU A 143 -7.42 -11.95 -3.70
C GLU A 143 -8.85 -12.29 -3.24
N ASP A 144 -9.68 -12.77 -4.16
CA ASP A 144 -10.80 -13.65 -3.81
C ASP A 144 -10.30 -15.04 -3.33
N LYS A 145 -8.99 -15.20 -3.20
CA LYS A 145 -8.29 -16.45 -2.83
C LYS A 145 -8.31 -16.77 -1.34
N TYR A 146 -8.70 -15.82 -0.50
CA TYR A 146 -8.80 -16.07 0.95
C TYR A 146 -9.89 -17.11 1.27
N ASP A 147 -10.95 -17.16 0.47
CA ASP A 147 -12.04 -18.14 0.59
C ASP A 147 -11.59 -19.59 0.30
N ILE A 148 -10.51 -19.78 -0.45
CA ILE A 148 -10.05 -21.11 -0.86
C ILE A 148 -9.17 -21.77 0.20
N LYS A 149 -8.43 -21.01 1.00
CA LYS A 149 -7.58 -21.57 2.08
C LYS A 149 -8.40 -21.98 3.30
N GLN A 150 -9.50 -21.28 3.62
CA GLN A 150 -10.41 -21.72 4.68
C GLN A 150 -11.21 -22.97 4.30
N LYS A 151 -11.56 -23.17 3.00
CA LYS A 151 -12.23 -24.38 2.54
C LYS A 151 -11.36 -25.64 2.47
N LYS A 152 -10.03 -25.50 2.43
CA LYS A 152 -9.09 -26.65 2.45
C LYS A 152 -8.62 -27.07 3.84
N GLY A 153 -8.95 -26.28 4.87
CA GLY A 153 -8.61 -26.60 6.28
C GLY A 153 -9.67 -27.40 7.04
N ILE A 154 -10.78 -27.76 6.42
CA ILE A 154 -11.86 -28.57 7.04
C ILE A 154 -12.09 -29.80 6.17
N GLU A 155 -11.13 -30.71 6.15
CA GLU A 155 -11.31 -32.13 5.84
C GLU A 155 -10.33 -32.91 6.71
N VAL A 156 -10.76 -33.20 7.89
CA VAL A 156 -10.36 -34.39 8.65
C VAL A 156 -11.59 -34.93 9.35
#